data_6200798e6b3d122ca41d16233ebf7730
#
_entry.id   6200798e6b3d122ca41d16233ebf7730
#
_cell.length_a   1.000
_cell.length_b   1.000
_cell.length_c   1.000
_cell.angle_alpha   90.00
_cell.angle_beta   90.00
_cell.angle_gamma   90.00
#
_symmetry.space_group_name_H-M   'P 1'
#
loop_
_entity.id
_entity.type
_entity.pdbx_description
1 polymer ?
#
loop_
_entity_poly.entity_id
_entity_poly.type
_entity_poly.pdbx_seq_one_letter_code
_entity_poly.pdbx_strand_id
1 'polypeptide(L)'
;MSYSQRIGASQWERIYAYLQEFSEIYVRNKASCRKFVEAVFWIARSGSQWRMLPAEYGDWNTVYRRFADWAKKGIWYKMLYYFSQDADMEYIMVDSTILRAHACATPKKSIRLEKV
;
A
#
# COMPACT_ATOMS: atom_id res chain seq x y z
N MET A 1 -14.46 -9.98 11.39
CA MET A 1 -14.24 -10.36 10.40
C MET A 1 -13.39 -9.55 9.60
N SER A 2 -13.07 -10.06 8.62
CA SER A 2 -12.06 -9.45 7.86
C SER A 2 -12.46 -8.21 7.17
N TYR A 3 -13.74 -7.90 7.19
CA TYR A 3 -14.09 -6.77 6.49
C TYR A 3 -13.51 -5.57 7.07
N SER A 4 -13.24 -5.55 8.29
CA SER A 4 -12.75 -4.33 8.88
C SER A 4 -11.38 -4.02 8.33
N GLN A 5 -10.78 -4.96 7.60
CA GLN A 5 -9.49 -4.71 7.04
C GLN A 5 -9.54 -4.35 5.59
N ARG A 6 -10.73 -4.28 5.04
CA ARG A 6 -10.83 -3.97 3.64
C ARG A 6 -11.04 -2.49 3.42
N ILE A 7 -10.65 -2.04 2.26
CA ILE A 7 -10.80 -0.64 1.91
C ILE A 7 -12.21 -0.43 1.42
N GLY A 8 -12.88 0.59 1.92
CA GLY A 8 -14.23 0.88 1.48
C GLY A 8 -14.26 1.35 0.05
N ALA A 9 -15.40 1.24 -0.60
CA ALA A 9 -15.51 1.60 -1.99
C ALA A 9 -15.13 3.05 -2.28
N SER A 10 -15.61 3.98 -1.49
CA SER A 10 -15.30 5.37 -1.75
C SER A 10 -13.84 5.66 -1.45
N GLN A 11 -13.28 4.99 -0.47
CA GLN A 11 -11.88 5.19 -0.14
C GLN A 11 -11.00 4.64 -1.26
N TRP A 12 -11.40 3.49 -1.80
CA TRP A 12 -10.65 2.90 -2.89
C TRP A 12 -10.64 3.80 -4.12
N GLU A 13 -11.78 4.44 -4.43
CA GLU A 13 -11.82 5.31 -5.59
C GLU A 13 -10.82 6.45 -5.44
N ARG A 14 -10.67 6.98 -4.24
CA ARG A 14 -9.74 8.05 -4.01
C ARG A 14 -8.30 7.58 -4.13
N ILE A 15 -8.02 6.39 -3.61
CA ILE A 15 -6.69 5.83 -3.71
C ILE A 15 -6.35 5.56 -5.16
N TYR A 16 -7.29 4.99 -5.90
CA TYR A 16 -7.04 4.63 -7.28
C TYR A 16 -6.79 5.87 -8.14
N ALA A 17 -7.57 6.93 -7.90
CA ALA A 17 -7.37 8.15 -8.64
C ALA A 17 -5.97 8.72 -8.41
N TYR A 18 -5.51 8.63 -7.18
CA TYR A 18 -4.18 9.12 -6.86
C TYR A 18 -3.11 8.26 -7.52
N LEU A 19 -3.27 6.95 -7.47
CA LEU A 19 -2.28 6.06 -8.04
C LEU A 19 -2.17 6.20 -9.56
N GLN A 20 -3.25 6.57 -10.20
CA GLN A 20 -3.21 6.74 -11.65
C GLN A 20 -2.33 7.89 -12.11
N GLU A 21 -1.92 8.75 -11.19
CA GLU A 21 -1.05 9.84 -11.54
C GLU A 21 0.40 9.42 -11.71
N PHE A 22 0.74 8.21 -11.29
CA PHE A 22 2.11 7.74 -11.40
C PHE A 22 2.28 6.89 -12.64
N SER A 23 3.05 7.36 -13.60
CA SER A 23 3.24 6.61 -14.82
C SER A 23 4.21 5.46 -14.65
N GLU A 24 4.97 5.45 -13.58
CA GLU A 24 5.95 4.39 -13.39
C GLU A 24 5.39 3.10 -12.80
N ILE A 25 4.12 3.06 -12.44
CA ILE A 25 3.54 1.83 -11.94
C ILE A 25 2.37 1.40 -12.79
N TYR A 26 2.08 0.10 -12.75
CA TYR A 26 1.00 -0.44 -13.57
C TYR A 26 -0.28 -0.53 -12.74
N VAL A 27 -1.30 0.20 -13.12
CA VAL A 27 -2.56 0.17 -12.40
C VAL A 27 -3.77 0.08 -13.32
N ARG A 28 -3.53 -0.35 -14.57
CA ARG A 28 -4.61 -0.38 -15.53
C ARG A 28 -5.79 -1.25 -15.17
N ASN A 29 -5.56 -2.40 -14.58
CA ASN A 29 -6.65 -3.25 -14.17
C ASN A 29 -7.06 -2.82 -12.77
N LYS A 30 -8.17 -2.09 -12.68
CA LYS A 30 -8.60 -1.53 -11.40
C LYS A 30 -8.88 -2.59 -10.35
N ALA A 31 -9.55 -3.68 -10.71
CA ALA A 31 -9.87 -4.72 -9.75
C ALA A 31 -8.61 -5.41 -9.24
N SER A 32 -7.67 -5.66 -10.12
CA SER A 32 -6.44 -6.29 -9.75
C SER A 32 -5.61 -5.37 -8.86
N CYS A 33 -5.62 -4.08 -9.17
CA CYS A 33 -4.89 -3.11 -8.38
C CYS A 33 -5.47 -3.03 -6.97
N ARG A 34 -6.80 -3.07 -6.86
CA ARG A 34 -7.43 -3.02 -5.56
C ARG A 34 -7.06 -4.23 -4.72
N LYS A 35 -7.05 -5.41 -5.34
CA LYS A 35 -6.72 -6.62 -4.63
C LYS A 35 -5.29 -6.54 -4.12
N PHE A 36 -4.39 -6.00 -4.95
CA PHE A 36 -3.00 -5.87 -4.55
C PHE A 36 -2.86 -4.90 -3.36
N VAL A 37 -3.50 -3.74 -3.43
CA VAL A 37 -3.39 -2.76 -2.36
C VAL A 37 -4.01 -3.30 -1.07
N GLU A 38 -5.12 -4.02 -1.19
CA GLU A 38 -5.73 -4.62 -0.02
C GLU A 38 -4.84 -5.69 0.59
N ALA A 39 -4.09 -6.42 -0.24
CA ALA A 39 -3.17 -7.43 0.27
C ALA A 39 -2.08 -6.77 1.10
N VAL A 40 -1.55 -5.67 0.60
CA VAL A 40 -0.49 -4.96 1.31
C VAL A 40 -1.02 -4.41 2.64
N PHE A 41 -2.23 -3.86 2.63
CA PHE A 41 -2.81 -3.35 3.86
C PHE A 41 -3.09 -4.46 4.85
N TRP A 42 -3.45 -5.65 4.36
CA TRP A 42 -3.67 -6.78 5.23
C TRP A 42 -2.39 -7.13 5.99
N ILE A 43 -1.27 -7.15 5.27
CA ILE A 43 0.02 -7.43 5.90
C ILE A 43 0.33 -6.34 6.93
N ALA A 44 0.09 -5.09 6.57
CA ALA A 44 0.40 -3.98 7.47
C ALA A 44 -0.43 -4.02 8.74
N ARG A 45 -1.72 -4.31 8.61
CA ARG A 45 -2.57 -4.31 9.79
C ARG A 45 -2.42 -5.54 10.64
N SER A 46 -2.20 -6.70 10.02
CA SER A 46 -2.09 -7.93 10.77
C SER A 46 -0.72 -8.11 11.39
N GLY A 47 0.27 -7.44 10.83
CA GLY A 47 1.63 -7.64 11.30
C GLY A 47 2.19 -8.99 10.89
N SER A 48 1.52 -9.69 9.98
CA SER A 48 1.95 -11.02 9.58
C SER A 48 3.11 -10.98 8.61
N GLN A 49 3.76 -12.11 8.47
CA GLN A 49 4.83 -12.22 7.50
C GLN A 49 4.20 -12.39 6.13
N TRP A 50 4.92 -12.02 5.10
CA TRP A 50 4.40 -12.13 3.75
C TRP A 50 3.93 -13.53 3.38
N ARG A 51 4.64 -14.54 3.86
CA ARG A 51 4.27 -15.91 3.54
C ARG A 51 2.90 -16.28 4.09
N MET A 52 2.38 -15.51 5.04
CA MET A 52 1.10 -15.81 5.63
C MET A 52 -0.05 -15.12 4.89
N LEU A 53 0.24 -14.44 3.82
CA LEU A 53 -0.79 -13.75 3.07
C LEU A 53 -1.85 -14.74 2.59
N PRO A 54 -3.14 -14.49 2.83
CA PRO A 54 -4.18 -15.41 2.38
C PRO A 54 -4.17 -15.59 0.87
N ALA A 55 -4.40 -16.81 0.44
CA ALA A 55 -4.34 -17.12 -0.98
C ALA A 55 -5.34 -16.32 -1.82
N GLU A 56 -6.39 -15.83 -1.20
CA GLU A 56 -7.37 -15.05 -1.94
C GLU A 56 -6.76 -13.78 -2.51
N TYR A 57 -5.64 -13.33 -1.97
CA TYR A 57 -4.99 -12.13 -2.48
C TYR A 57 -3.96 -12.48 -3.57
N GLY A 58 -3.75 -13.76 -3.83
CA GLY A 58 -2.80 -14.19 -4.84
C GLY A 58 -1.54 -14.75 -4.21
N ASP A 59 -0.58 -15.03 -5.06
CA ASP A 59 0.68 -15.60 -4.59
C ASP A 59 1.46 -14.56 -3.81
N TRP A 60 1.84 -14.89 -2.58
CA TRP A 60 2.50 -13.91 -1.73
C TRP A 60 3.79 -13.34 -2.32
N ASN A 61 4.53 -14.19 -3.03
CA ASN A 61 5.80 -13.73 -3.56
C ASN A 61 5.59 -12.70 -4.67
N THR A 62 4.57 -12.90 -5.48
CA THR A 62 4.26 -11.95 -6.53
C THR A 62 3.81 -10.63 -5.93
N VAL A 63 2.99 -10.69 -4.90
CA VAL A 63 2.51 -9.50 -4.24
C VAL A 63 3.69 -8.77 -3.57
N TYR A 64 4.56 -9.52 -2.93
CA TYR A 64 5.70 -8.92 -2.26
C TYR A 64 6.62 -8.19 -3.26
N ARG A 65 6.86 -8.80 -4.40
CA ARG A 65 7.75 -8.17 -5.38
C ARG A 65 7.17 -6.86 -5.89
N ARG A 66 5.86 -6.83 -6.08
CA ARG A 66 5.23 -5.62 -6.54
C ARG A 66 5.28 -4.56 -5.44
N PHE A 67 5.07 -5.00 -4.20
CA PHE A 67 5.16 -4.09 -3.07
C PHE A 67 6.56 -3.48 -2.99
N ALA A 68 7.58 -4.31 -3.15
CA ALA A 68 8.95 -3.83 -3.08
C ALA A 68 9.28 -2.87 -4.22
N ASP A 69 8.74 -3.13 -5.38
CA ASP A 69 8.96 -2.27 -6.53
C ASP A 69 8.35 -0.89 -6.27
N TRP A 70 7.12 -0.86 -5.75
CA TRP A 70 6.49 0.41 -5.44
C TRP A 70 7.23 1.12 -4.31
N ALA A 71 7.80 0.36 -3.38
CA ALA A 71 8.56 0.96 -2.30
C ALA A 71 9.80 1.65 -2.84
N LYS A 72 10.48 0.99 -3.77
CA LYS A 72 11.66 1.59 -4.37
C LYS A 72 11.32 2.86 -5.11
N LYS A 73 10.15 2.93 -5.68
CA LYS A 73 9.73 4.10 -6.44
C LYS A 73 9.14 5.19 -5.55
N GLY A 74 9.09 4.93 -4.24
CA GLY A 74 8.57 5.91 -3.30
C GLY A 74 7.06 6.08 -3.31
N ILE A 75 6.36 5.18 -3.97
CA ILE A 75 4.91 5.29 -4.10
C ILE A 75 4.20 5.18 -2.76
N TRP A 76 4.61 4.20 -1.94
CA TRP A 76 3.93 4.01 -0.64
C TRP A 76 4.13 5.22 0.25
N TYR A 77 5.31 5.76 0.27
CA TYR A 77 5.60 6.89 1.12
C TYR A 77 4.77 8.11 0.68
N LYS A 78 4.70 8.34 -0.64
CA LYS A 78 3.96 9.48 -1.15
C LYS A 78 2.47 9.30 -0.89
N MET A 79 1.96 8.08 -1.05
CA MET A 79 0.56 7.83 -0.81
C MET A 79 0.19 8.04 0.65
N LEU A 80 1.01 7.51 1.56
CA LEU A 80 0.74 7.66 2.98
C LEU A 80 0.79 9.12 3.38
N TYR A 81 1.75 9.84 2.86
CA TYR A 81 1.86 11.26 3.18
C TYR A 81 0.67 12.04 2.65
N TYR A 82 0.28 11.77 1.42
CA TYR A 82 -0.82 12.48 0.79
C TYR A 82 -2.13 12.26 1.55
N PHE A 83 -2.44 11.02 1.89
CA PHE A 83 -3.69 10.73 2.56
C PHE A 83 -3.67 10.93 4.06
N SER A 84 -2.52 11.12 4.65
CA SER A 84 -2.47 11.33 6.10
C SER A 84 -3.10 12.66 6.48
N GLN A 85 -3.29 13.54 5.52
CA GLN A 85 -3.86 14.83 5.82
C GLN A 85 -5.36 14.86 5.59
N ASP A 86 -5.94 13.73 5.23
CA ASP A 86 -7.35 13.65 4.93
C ASP A 86 -8.06 12.89 6.05
N ALA A 87 -9.01 13.53 6.71
CA ALA A 87 -9.71 12.91 7.83
C ALA A 87 -10.38 11.60 7.47
N ASP A 88 -10.94 11.49 6.27
CA ASP A 88 -11.61 10.27 5.87
C ASP A 88 -10.64 9.11 5.67
N MET A 89 -9.40 9.42 5.33
CA MET A 89 -8.44 8.38 5.03
C MET A 89 -7.49 8.14 6.17
N GLU A 90 -7.50 9.03 7.14
CA GLU A 90 -6.53 8.98 8.21
C GLU A 90 -6.49 7.66 8.95
N TYR A 91 -7.64 7.10 9.25
CA TYR A 91 -7.63 5.89 10.06
C TYR A 91 -7.01 4.71 9.29
N ILE A 92 -7.14 4.70 7.98
CA ILE A 92 -6.52 3.65 7.18
C ILE A 92 -5.02 3.85 7.19
N MET A 93 -4.57 5.10 7.09
CA MET A 93 -3.15 5.37 7.03
C MET A 93 -2.48 5.18 8.37
N VAL A 94 -3.20 5.44 9.45
CA VAL A 94 -2.64 5.24 10.78
C VAL A 94 -2.38 3.77 11.00
N ASP A 95 -3.34 2.91 10.58
CA ASP A 95 -3.16 1.49 10.74
C ASP A 95 -2.05 0.99 9.85
N SER A 96 -1.60 1.81 8.92
CA SER A 96 -0.57 1.41 8.00
C SER A 96 0.81 1.89 8.42
N THR A 97 0.99 2.19 9.69
CA THR A 97 2.28 2.61 10.18
C THR A 97 3.35 1.56 9.88
N ILE A 98 2.98 0.30 10.00
CA ILE A 98 3.92 -0.77 9.74
C ILE A 98 4.31 -0.78 8.27
N LEU A 99 3.36 -0.47 7.40
CA LEU A 99 3.63 -0.42 5.98
C LEU A 99 4.68 0.66 5.71
N ARG A 100 4.55 1.79 6.36
CA ARG A 100 5.48 2.86 6.19
C ARG A 100 6.86 2.43 6.65
N ALA A 101 6.93 1.72 7.77
CA ALA A 101 8.20 1.25 8.27
C ALA A 101 8.83 0.28 7.31
N HIS A 102 8.02 -0.61 6.70
CA HIS A 102 8.55 -1.57 5.76
C HIS A 102 9.10 -0.85 4.53
N ALA A 103 8.38 0.16 4.07
CA ALA A 103 8.81 0.89 2.91
C ALA A 103 10.11 1.63 3.16
N CYS A 104 10.25 2.17 4.36
CA CYS A 104 11.45 2.90 4.68
C CYS A 104 12.62 2.00 4.99
N ALA A 105 12.34 0.79 5.38
CA ALA A 105 13.40 -0.12 5.73
C ALA A 105 14.10 -0.71 4.53
N THR A 106 13.50 -0.61 3.38
CA THR A 106 14.13 -1.18 2.26
C THR A 106 15.34 -0.38 1.94
N PRO A 107 15.46 0.35 0.92
CA PRO A 107 16.73 0.92 0.58
C PRO A 107 16.96 2.21 1.30
N LYS A 108 18.18 2.50 1.54
CA LYS A 108 18.52 3.71 2.17
C LYS A 108 18.11 4.91 1.44
N LYS A 109 17.83 4.82 0.20
CA LYS A 109 17.37 5.95 -0.52
C LYS A 109 16.09 6.42 -0.07
N SER A 110 15.29 5.61 0.57
CA SER A 110 14.02 6.05 1.07
C SER A 110 14.23 7.14 2.07
N ILE A 111 15.28 7.01 2.83
CA ILE A 111 15.57 7.98 3.84
C ILE A 111 15.97 9.27 3.21
N ARG A 112 16.65 9.19 2.10
CA ARG A 112 17.04 10.36 1.44
C ARG A 112 15.90 11.12 0.91
N LEU A 113 14.86 10.46 0.48
CA LEU A 113 13.71 11.13 -0.02
C LEU A 113 13.06 12.00 1.01
N GLU A 114 13.16 11.62 2.25
CA GLU A 114 12.57 12.41 3.26
C GLU A 114 13.20 13.74 3.42
N LYS A 115 14.41 13.89 3.03
CA LYS A 115 15.04 15.13 3.19
C LYS A 115 14.67 16.08 2.14
N VAL A 116 14.10 15.63 1.12
CA VAL A 116 13.68 16.49 0.06
C VAL A 116 12.29 17.07 0.31
#